data_0061fa778fe47be64efe7154e312cba6
#
_entry.id   0061fa778fe47be64efe7154e312cba6
#
_cell.length_a   1.000
_cell.length_b   1.000
_cell.length_c   1.000
_cell.angle_alpha   90.00
_cell.angle_beta   90.00
_cell.angle_gamma   90.00
#
_symmetry.space_group_name_H-M   'P 1'
#
loop_
_entity.id
_entity.type
_entity.pdbx_description
1 polymer ?
#
loop_
_entity_poly.entity_id
_entity_poly.type
_entity_poly.pdbx_seq_one_letter_code
_entity_poly.pdbx_strand_id
1 'polypeptide(L)'
;MSGSEIVDVALLRLDPGVPVPQYARDGDAGADLATTENVEIAPGERVLVGTGVALALPAGWVGLVHPRSGLAARHGLTIVNAPGTVDSGYRGEIKVCLLNTDPRHTIALRRGDLIAQLVVQRVAQARFVEVQRLPS
;
A
#
# COMPACT_ATOMS: atom_id res chain seq x y z
N MET A 1 10.29 17.35 15.15
CA MET A 1 10.07 16.91 13.79
C MET A 1 11.28 17.18 12.94
N SER A 2 11.78 16.17 12.37
CA SER A 2 12.99 16.25 11.59
C SER A 2 12.77 16.89 10.28
N GLY A 3 12.97 17.67 9.63
CA GLY A 3 12.85 18.31 8.33
C GLY A 3 12.21 17.50 7.21
N SER A 4 11.35 16.55 7.53
CA SER A 4 10.60 15.84 6.51
C SER A 4 9.63 16.76 5.79
N GLU A 5 9.52 16.58 4.48
CA GLU A 5 8.54 17.30 3.70
C GLU A 5 7.14 16.77 4.02
N ILE A 6 6.18 17.67 4.13
CA ILE A 6 4.79 17.31 4.39
C ILE A 6 3.96 17.71 3.18
N VAL A 7 3.12 16.78 2.73
CA VAL A 7 2.18 17.01 1.64
C VAL A 7 0.77 16.70 2.13
N ASP A 8 -0.18 17.57 1.83
CA ASP A 8 -1.57 17.31 2.15
C ASP A 8 -2.18 16.39 1.10
N VAL A 9 -2.78 15.30 1.55
CA VAL A 9 -3.44 14.33 0.69
C VAL A 9 -4.90 14.25 1.11
N ALA A 10 -5.80 14.62 0.22
CA ALA A 10 -7.23 14.51 0.49
C ALA A 10 -7.60 13.03 0.61
N LEU A 11 -8.38 12.70 1.65
CA LEU A 11 -8.77 11.34 1.95
C LEU A 11 -10.28 11.27 2.09
N LEU A 12 -10.89 10.34 1.37
CA LEU A 12 -12.30 10.01 1.53
C LEU A 12 -12.39 8.70 2.31
N ARG A 13 -13.07 8.73 3.45
CA ARG A 13 -13.24 7.56 4.28
C ARG A 13 -14.47 6.80 3.80
N LEU A 14 -14.26 5.62 3.22
CA LEU A 14 -15.34 4.80 2.67
C LEU A 14 -15.93 3.85 3.71
N ASP A 15 -15.14 3.51 4.73
CA ASP A 15 -15.55 2.63 5.81
C ASP A 15 -15.13 3.24 7.14
N PRO A 16 -16.08 3.88 7.87
CA PRO A 16 -15.74 4.54 9.13
C PRO A 16 -15.39 3.58 10.27
N GLY A 17 -15.61 2.28 10.07
CA GLY A 17 -15.30 1.27 11.08
C GLY A 17 -13.85 0.80 11.09
N VAL A 18 -13.03 1.26 10.14
CA VAL A 18 -11.60 0.93 10.12
C VAL A 18 -10.78 2.20 10.25
N PRO A 19 -9.53 2.10 10.77
CA PRO A 19 -8.71 3.29 10.94
C PRO A 19 -8.25 3.85 9.59
N VAL A 20 -8.06 5.16 9.55
CA VAL A 20 -7.40 5.81 8.41
C VAL A 20 -5.89 5.50 8.47
N PRO A 21 -5.17 5.66 7.35
CA PRO A 21 -3.72 5.44 7.36
C PRO A 21 -3.03 6.29 8.42
N GLN A 22 -2.16 5.67 9.20
CA GLN A 22 -1.42 6.34 10.27
C GLN A 22 0.00 5.83 10.30
N TYR A 23 0.92 6.74 10.63
CA TYR A 23 2.31 6.37 10.90
C TYR A 23 2.41 5.85 12.33
N ALA A 24 3.01 4.68 12.51
CA ALA A 24 3.18 4.10 13.85
C ALA A 24 4.15 4.93 14.68
N ARG A 25 5.16 5.51 14.05
CA ARG A 25 6.17 6.33 14.73
C ARG A 25 6.51 7.53 13.86
N ASP A 26 6.99 8.58 14.53
CA ASP A 26 7.53 9.75 13.86
C ASP A 26 8.69 9.34 12.96
N GLY A 27 8.68 9.82 11.72
CA GLY A 27 9.72 9.52 10.75
C GLY A 27 9.54 8.22 9.98
N ASP A 28 8.52 7.42 10.29
CA ASP A 28 8.24 6.21 9.50
C ASP A 28 7.89 6.59 8.06
N ALA A 29 8.36 5.79 7.11
CA ALA A 29 8.09 6.02 5.69
C ALA A 29 6.69 5.56 5.29
N GLY A 30 6.18 4.50 5.91
CA GLY A 30 4.91 3.91 5.55
C GLY A 30 3.81 4.16 6.56
N ALA A 31 2.66 4.61 6.07
CA ALA A 31 1.45 4.71 6.88
C ALA A 31 0.68 3.39 6.81
N ASP A 32 0.24 2.86 7.95
CA ASP A 32 -0.41 1.55 7.99
C ASP A 32 -1.81 1.60 7.37
N LEU A 33 -2.12 0.56 6.58
CA LEU A 33 -3.43 0.34 5.98
C LEU A 33 -4.07 -0.91 6.59
N ALA A 34 -5.37 -0.84 6.85
CA ALA A 34 -6.13 -1.92 7.46
C ALA A 34 -7.03 -2.63 6.45
N THR A 35 -7.35 -3.89 6.71
CA THR A 35 -8.37 -4.59 5.92
C THR A 35 -9.77 -4.24 6.42
N THR A 36 -10.72 -4.12 5.50
CA THR A 36 -12.13 -3.85 5.83
C THR A 36 -12.91 -5.12 6.13
N GLU A 37 -12.33 -6.30 5.93
CA GLU A 37 -13.07 -7.54 6.05
C GLU A 37 -12.26 -8.62 6.75
N ASN A 38 -13.00 -9.59 7.30
CA ASN A 38 -12.38 -10.82 7.79
C ASN A 38 -12.08 -11.69 6.58
N VAL A 39 -10.86 -12.23 6.49
CA VAL A 39 -10.48 -13.12 5.39
C VAL A 39 -9.61 -14.25 5.91
N GLU A 40 -9.71 -15.39 5.25
CA GLU A 40 -8.80 -16.51 5.43
C GLU A 40 -8.14 -16.78 4.10
N ILE A 41 -6.82 -16.84 4.11
CA ILE A 41 -6.03 -17.02 2.89
C ILE A 41 -5.27 -18.33 3.03
N ALA A 42 -5.70 -19.35 2.30
CA ALA A 42 -5.04 -20.65 2.30
C ALA A 42 -3.65 -20.57 1.67
N PRO A 43 -2.76 -21.53 1.94
CA PRO A 43 -1.43 -21.53 1.32
C PRO A 43 -1.50 -21.38 -0.20
N GLY A 44 -0.75 -20.43 -0.74
CA GLY A 44 -0.67 -20.16 -2.18
C GLY A 44 -1.82 -19.36 -2.75
N GLU A 45 -2.83 -19.05 -1.95
CA GLU A 45 -3.98 -18.26 -2.41
C GLU A 45 -3.74 -16.77 -2.32
N ARG A 46 -4.47 -16.02 -3.13
CA ARG A 46 -4.51 -14.55 -3.06
C ARG A 46 -5.93 -14.07 -2.89
N VAL A 47 -6.08 -12.91 -2.27
CA VAL A 47 -7.39 -12.29 -2.06
C VAL A 47 -7.23 -10.77 -2.21
N LEU A 48 -8.21 -10.17 -2.87
CA LEU A 48 -8.26 -8.70 -3.00
C LEU A 48 -9.14 -8.16 -1.88
N VAL A 49 -8.57 -7.30 -1.03
CA VAL A 49 -9.31 -6.70 0.09
C VAL A 49 -9.29 -5.19 -0.01
N GLY A 50 -10.35 -4.56 0.47
CA GLY A 50 -10.44 -3.12 0.56
C GLY A 50 -9.73 -2.59 1.81
N THR A 51 -9.33 -1.34 1.76
CA THR A 51 -8.72 -0.64 2.91
C THR A 51 -9.65 0.43 3.48
N GLY A 52 -10.80 0.67 2.85
CA GLY A 52 -11.79 1.61 3.33
C GLY A 52 -11.47 3.07 3.05
N VAL A 53 -10.48 3.37 2.24
CA VAL A 53 -10.10 4.75 1.92
C VAL A 53 -9.85 4.94 0.42
N ALA A 54 -10.15 6.15 -0.04
CA ALA A 54 -9.78 6.63 -1.36
C ALA A 54 -9.01 7.93 -1.17
N LEU A 55 -8.03 8.18 -2.02
CA LEU A 55 -7.13 9.32 -1.88
C LEU A 55 -7.13 10.16 -3.15
N ALA A 56 -6.77 11.44 -2.99
CA ALA A 56 -6.44 12.31 -4.10
C ALA A 56 -5.02 12.82 -3.88
N LEU A 57 -4.06 12.13 -4.47
CA LEU A 57 -2.66 12.56 -4.41
C LEU A 57 -2.44 13.74 -5.34
N PRO A 58 -1.70 14.76 -4.91
CA PRO A 58 -1.36 15.86 -5.81
C PRO A 58 -0.50 15.40 -6.99
N ALA A 59 -0.57 16.12 -8.10
CA ALA A 59 0.30 15.86 -9.24
C ALA A 59 1.77 15.92 -8.81
N GLY A 60 2.58 15.00 -9.34
CA GLY A 60 3.99 14.89 -8.97
C GLY A 60 4.24 13.99 -7.77
N TRP A 61 3.19 13.38 -7.22
CA TRP A 61 3.29 12.45 -6.09
C TRP A 61 2.72 11.09 -6.46
N VAL A 62 3.23 10.05 -5.82
CA VAL A 62 2.77 8.68 -6.01
C VAL A 62 2.59 8.02 -4.64
N GLY A 63 1.59 7.15 -4.53
CA GLY A 63 1.45 6.27 -3.39
C GLY A 63 1.92 4.87 -3.75
N LEU A 64 2.77 4.30 -2.91
CA LEU A 64 3.26 2.94 -3.10
C LEU A 64 2.78 2.08 -1.94
N VAL A 65 2.07 0.99 -2.28
CA VAL A 65 1.55 0.07 -1.28
C VAL A 65 2.53 -1.08 -1.13
N HIS A 66 3.10 -1.18 0.06
CA HIS A 66 4.11 -2.19 0.40
C HIS A 66 3.57 -3.20 1.39
N PRO A 67 4.08 -4.44 1.36
CA PRO A 67 3.82 -5.39 2.45
C PRO A 67 4.42 -4.87 3.76
N ARG A 68 3.86 -5.33 4.88
CA ARG A 68 4.46 -5.10 6.19
C ARG A 68 5.54 -6.16 6.43
N SER A 69 6.74 -5.71 6.79
CA SER A 69 7.89 -6.60 6.94
C SER A 69 7.68 -7.70 7.99
N GLY A 70 7.03 -7.37 9.10
CA GLY A 70 6.78 -8.36 10.16
C GLY A 70 5.83 -9.47 9.72
N LEU A 71 4.76 -9.15 9.01
CA LEU A 71 3.85 -10.14 8.47
C LEU A 71 4.50 -10.98 7.38
N ALA A 72 5.31 -10.35 6.54
CA ALA A 72 6.05 -11.06 5.50
C ALA A 72 7.01 -12.09 6.12
N ALA A 73 7.79 -11.66 7.10
CA ALA A 73 8.81 -12.52 7.71
C ALA A 73 8.21 -13.64 8.55
N ARG A 74 7.15 -13.35 9.34
CA ARG A 74 6.59 -14.34 10.27
C ARG A 74 5.57 -15.26 9.62
N HIS A 75 4.79 -14.76 8.66
CA HIS A 75 3.65 -15.49 8.12
C HIS A 75 3.70 -15.67 6.62
N GLY A 76 4.65 -15.09 5.94
CA GLY A 76 4.72 -15.16 4.49
C GLY A 76 3.63 -14.37 3.78
N LEU A 77 3.01 -13.40 4.46
CA LEU A 77 1.99 -12.56 3.84
C LEU A 77 2.67 -11.47 3.02
N THR A 78 2.33 -11.39 1.74
CA THR A 78 2.86 -10.38 0.85
C THR A 78 1.75 -9.84 -0.06
N ILE A 79 2.13 -9.02 -1.01
CA ILE A 79 1.23 -8.39 -1.98
C ILE A 79 1.68 -8.81 -3.37
N VAL A 80 0.74 -9.30 -4.18
CA VAL A 80 1.03 -9.89 -5.49
C VAL A 80 1.76 -8.92 -6.40
N ASN A 81 1.33 -7.65 -6.43
CA ASN A 81 1.89 -6.62 -7.31
C ASN A 81 2.76 -5.63 -6.57
N ALA A 82 3.42 -6.04 -5.49
CA ALA A 82 4.23 -5.13 -4.68
C ALA A 82 5.41 -4.55 -5.46
N PRO A 83 5.61 -3.22 -5.41
CA PRO A 83 4.72 -2.26 -4.75
C PRO A 83 3.51 -1.96 -5.61
N GLY A 84 2.33 -1.92 -4.99
CA GLY A 84 1.14 -1.44 -5.69
C GLY A 84 1.26 0.06 -5.91
N THR A 85 0.95 0.51 -7.13
CA THR A 85 1.11 1.92 -7.49
C THR A 85 -0.22 2.64 -7.45
N VAL A 86 -0.32 3.69 -6.65
CA VAL A 86 -1.48 4.58 -6.59
C VAL A 86 -1.11 5.87 -7.29
N ASP A 87 -1.68 6.08 -8.47
CA ASP A 87 -1.42 7.26 -9.29
C ASP A 87 -2.13 8.49 -8.74
N SER A 88 -1.60 9.66 -9.06
CA SER A 88 -2.22 10.93 -8.63
C SER A 88 -3.63 11.09 -9.18
N GLY A 89 -3.94 10.49 -10.32
CA GLY A 89 -5.28 10.56 -10.92
C GLY A 89 -6.26 9.50 -10.42
N TYR A 90 -5.80 8.55 -9.61
CA TYR A 90 -6.67 7.46 -9.13
C TYR A 90 -7.57 7.97 -8.00
N ARG A 91 -8.86 7.71 -8.11
CA ARG A 91 -9.89 8.17 -7.13
C ARG A 91 -10.66 7.02 -6.50
N GLY A 92 -10.39 5.78 -6.89
CA GLY A 92 -11.08 4.63 -6.34
C GLY A 92 -10.55 4.22 -4.98
N GLU A 93 -11.23 3.26 -4.38
CA GLU A 93 -10.77 2.68 -3.13
C GLU A 93 -9.40 2.03 -3.32
N ILE A 94 -8.51 2.23 -2.36
CA ILE A 94 -7.24 1.51 -2.33
C ILE A 94 -7.53 0.08 -1.90
N LYS A 95 -7.24 -0.86 -2.79
CA LYS A 95 -7.40 -2.30 -2.53
C LYS A 95 -6.04 -2.96 -2.57
N VAL A 96 -5.90 -4.02 -1.80
CA VAL A 96 -4.64 -4.74 -1.65
C VAL A 96 -4.84 -6.19 -2.03
N CYS A 97 -4.03 -6.67 -2.97
CA CYS A 97 -4.05 -8.07 -3.40
C CYS A 97 -3.07 -8.87 -2.55
N LEU A 98 -3.57 -9.45 -1.47
CA LEU A 98 -2.76 -10.19 -0.52
C LEU A 98 -2.48 -11.59 -1.05
N LEU A 99 -1.27 -12.10 -0.79
CA LEU A 99 -0.84 -13.44 -1.15
C LEU A 99 -0.23 -14.14 0.05
N ASN A 100 -0.69 -15.35 0.32
CA ASN A 100 -0.11 -16.20 1.35
C ASN A 100 0.97 -17.08 0.71
N THR A 101 2.22 -16.80 1.04
CA THR A 101 3.36 -17.60 0.53
C THR A 101 3.75 -18.73 1.47
N ASP A 102 3.10 -18.85 2.63
CA ASP A 102 3.40 -19.97 3.52
C ASP A 102 2.90 -21.27 2.89
N PRO A 103 3.72 -22.33 2.88
CA PRO A 103 3.33 -23.58 2.22
C PRO A 103 2.35 -24.43 3.02
N ARG A 104 2.12 -24.13 4.29
CA ARG A 104 1.39 -25.03 5.19
C ARG A 104 0.26 -24.39 5.97
N HIS A 105 0.35 -23.09 6.30
CA HIS A 105 -0.57 -22.47 7.25
C HIS A 105 -1.45 -21.44 6.56
N THR A 106 -2.75 -21.53 6.82
CA THR A 106 -3.72 -20.50 6.44
C THR A 106 -3.47 -19.26 7.27
N ILE A 107 -3.56 -18.10 6.63
CA ILE A 107 -3.47 -16.80 7.31
C ILE A 107 -4.89 -16.30 7.53
N ALA A 108 -5.26 -16.06 8.79
CA ALA A 108 -6.55 -15.49 9.15
C ALA A 108 -6.37 -14.02 9.53
N LEU A 109 -7.11 -13.15 8.89
CA LEU A 109 -7.10 -11.73 9.15
C LEU A 109 -8.49 -11.29 9.58
N ARG A 110 -8.55 -10.34 10.49
CA ARG A 110 -9.80 -9.77 10.97
C ARG A 110 -9.92 -8.33 10.50
N ARG A 111 -11.15 -7.90 10.26
CA ARG A 111 -11.46 -6.50 9.96
C ARG A 111 -10.72 -5.57 10.93
N GLY A 112 -10.03 -4.60 10.40
CA GLY A 112 -9.20 -3.67 11.17
C GLY A 112 -7.75 -4.06 11.35
N ASP A 113 -7.37 -5.29 11.01
CA ASP A 113 -5.97 -5.69 11.05
C ASP A 113 -5.15 -4.91 10.05
N LEU A 114 -3.94 -4.51 10.46
CA LEU A 114 -3.02 -3.77 9.60
C LEU A 114 -2.33 -4.76 8.66
N ILE A 115 -2.52 -4.56 7.35
CA ILE A 115 -2.12 -5.55 6.34
C ILE A 115 -1.10 -5.04 5.34
N ALA A 116 -0.89 -3.74 5.28
CA ALA A 116 -0.02 -3.12 4.29
C ALA A 116 0.42 -1.76 4.81
N GLN A 117 1.28 -1.09 4.06
CA GLN A 117 1.67 0.27 4.37
C GLN A 117 1.75 1.09 3.10
N LEU A 118 1.42 2.36 3.22
CA LEU A 118 1.39 3.31 2.12
C LEU A 118 2.56 4.28 2.26
N VAL A 119 3.42 4.31 1.26
CA VAL A 119 4.53 5.27 1.17
C VAL A 119 4.13 6.33 0.14
N VAL A 120 4.16 7.59 0.53
CA VAL A 120 3.86 8.71 -0.37
C VAL A 120 5.17 9.41 -0.67
N GLN A 121 5.49 9.55 -1.96
CA GLN A 121 6.75 10.18 -2.37
C GLN A 121 6.59 10.92 -3.68
N ARG A 122 7.54 11.82 -3.94
CA ARG A 122 7.60 12.51 -5.22
C ARG A 122 7.97 11.55 -6.33
N VAL A 123 7.39 11.77 -7.51
CA VAL A 123 7.69 10.95 -8.68
C VAL A 123 7.82 11.84 -9.89
N ALA A 124 8.87 11.60 -10.65
CA ALA A 124 9.06 12.28 -11.93
C ALA A 124 8.35 11.51 -13.03
N GLN A 125 7.91 12.21 -14.05
CA GLN A 125 7.47 11.58 -15.29
C GLN A 125 8.59 11.65 -16.29
N ALA A 126 8.90 10.53 -16.94
CA ALA A 126 9.91 10.46 -17.96
C ALA A 126 9.34 10.98 -19.29
N ARG A 127 10.12 11.77 -20.00
CA ARG A 127 9.90 12.02 -21.42
C ARG A 127 10.92 11.17 -22.15
N PHE A 128 10.46 10.11 -22.78
CA PHE A 128 11.35 9.18 -23.46
C PHE A 128 11.81 9.79 -24.77
N VAL A 129 13.13 9.98 -24.90
CA VAL A 129 13.76 10.50 -26.11
C VAL A 129 14.50 9.36 -26.76
N GLU A 130 14.03 8.92 -27.91
CA GLU A 130 14.66 7.82 -28.61
C GLU A 130 16.02 8.24 -29.15
N VAL A 131 17.01 7.41 -28.92
CA VAL A 131 18.38 7.60 -29.41
C VAL A 131 18.84 6.33 -30.10
N GLN A 132 19.87 6.41 -30.92
CA GLN A 132 20.36 5.24 -31.63
C GLN A 132 21.29 4.38 -30.76
N ARG A 133 21.84 4.93 -29.70
CA ARG A 133 22.61 4.20 -28.69
C ARG A 133 22.59 4.99 -27.39
N LEU A 134 22.76 4.27 -26.29
CA LEU A 134 22.80 4.92 -24.98
C LEU A 134 24.18 5.53 -24.74
N PRO A 135 24.24 6.64 -23.99
CA PRO A 135 25.55 7.19 -23.59
C PRO A 135 26.30 6.17 -22.72
N SER A 136 27.60 6.18 -22.79
CA SER A 136 28.46 5.29 -22.02
C SER A 136 28.57 5.74 -20.55
#